data_97468328619a06540725726636b09b35
#
_entry.id   97468328619a06540725726636b09b35
#
_cell.length_a   1.000
_cell.length_b   1.000
_cell.length_c   1.000
_cell.angle_alpha   90.00
_cell.angle_beta   90.00
_cell.angle_gamma   90.00
#
_symmetry.space_group_name_H-M   'P 1'
#
loop_
_entity.id
_entity.type
_entity.pdbx_description
1 polymer ?
#
loop_
_entity_poly.entity_id
_entity_poly.type
_entity_poly.pdbx_seq_one_letter_code
_entity_poly.pdbx_strand_id
1 'polypeptide(L)'
;MANYKRPDHWSRKAKEEGYAARSVFKLEEIHQRFPVVPRSGGIAVDLGCFPGSWSKWLIERDVRVVGVDLKAPDLSGGTWIVASALEVTAEQLREAAGGPIDLVVSDMAPNTTGNRFTDHCRQIELATRALELARAVLTPKGAFVAKVFDGGDAPAYVRMVQTSFTEFKRLKPEATRDNSVEFFVAGRGLKAQVS
;
A
#
# COMPACT_ATOMS: atom_id res chain seq x y z
N MET A 1 3.77 2.87 -34.96
CA MET A 1 4.96 2.24 -34.34
C MET A 1 4.90 2.52 -32.85
N ALA A 2 4.78 1.48 -32.03
CA ALA A 2 4.74 1.65 -30.58
C ALA A 2 6.11 2.13 -30.09
N ASN A 3 6.16 3.28 -29.43
CA ASN A 3 7.36 3.80 -28.80
C ASN A 3 7.78 2.85 -27.66
N TYR A 4 8.68 1.94 -27.94
CA TYR A 4 9.30 1.06 -26.96
C TYR A 4 10.19 1.91 -26.04
N LYS A 5 9.61 2.46 -24.96
CA LYS A 5 10.40 3.11 -23.90
C LYS A 5 11.25 2.05 -23.22
N ARG A 6 12.58 2.18 -23.30
CA ARG A 6 13.51 1.33 -22.53
C ARG A 6 13.08 1.32 -21.06
N PRO A 7 13.08 0.16 -20.39
CA PRO A 7 12.82 0.09 -18.96
C PRO A 7 13.74 1.04 -18.20
N ASP A 8 13.19 1.80 -17.27
CA ASP A 8 13.99 2.66 -16.41
C ASP A 8 14.92 1.83 -15.48
N HIS A 9 15.88 2.50 -14.84
CA HIS A 9 16.85 1.86 -13.94
C HIS A 9 16.15 0.97 -12.89
N TRP A 10 15.12 1.48 -12.23
CA TRP A 10 14.39 0.76 -11.19
C TRP A 10 13.65 -0.48 -11.71
N SER A 11 13.11 -0.42 -12.91
CA SER A 11 12.45 -1.57 -13.55
C SER A 11 13.44 -2.68 -13.90
N ARG A 12 14.67 -2.34 -14.31
CA ARG A 12 15.73 -3.31 -14.55
C ARG A 12 16.19 -3.95 -13.25
N LYS A 13 16.47 -3.14 -12.24
CA LYS A 13 16.87 -3.59 -10.92
C LYS A 13 15.83 -4.55 -10.32
N ALA A 14 14.53 -4.21 -10.40
CA ALA A 14 13.46 -5.09 -9.93
C ALA A 14 13.50 -6.46 -10.59
N LYS A 15 13.68 -6.51 -11.92
CA LYS A 15 13.77 -7.77 -12.67
C LYS A 15 15.00 -8.58 -12.28
N GLU A 16 16.16 -7.94 -12.09
CA GLU A 16 17.41 -8.57 -11.66
C GLU A 16 17.27 -9.18 -10.26
N GLU A 17 16.53 -8.52 -9.35
CA GLU A 17 16.26 -8.99 -8.00
C GLU A 17 15.01 -9.92 -7.92
N GLY A 18 14.40 -10.26 -9.06
CA GLY A 18 13.28 -11.19 -9.14
C GLY A 18 11.94 -10.63 -8.66
N TYR A 19 11.77 -9.31 -8.63
CA TYR A 19 10.48 -8.68 -8.33
C TYR A 19 9.68 -8.39 -9.61
N ALA A 20 8.36 -8.55 -9.51
CA ALA A 20 7.44 -8.33 -10.63
C ALA A 20 7.36 -6.85 -11.07
N ALA A 21 7.58 -5.91 -10.15
CA ALA A 21 7.51 -4.48 -10.42
C ALA A 21 8.47 -3.68 -9.54
N ARG A 22 8.92 -2.53 -10.06
CA ARG A 22 9.80 -1.59 -9.36
C ARG A 22 9.18 -0.94 -8.12
N SER A 23 7.86 -1.08 -7.93
CA SER A 23 7.16 -0.55 -6.75
C SER A 23 7.74 -1.10 -5.44
N VAL A 24 8.40 -2.26 -5.45
CA VAL A 24 9.08 -2.82 -4.28
C VAL A 24 10.03 -1.81 -3.62
N PHE A 25 10.82 -1.08 -4.41
CA PHE A 25 11.79 -0.11 -3.90
C PHE A 25 11.13 1.10 -3.23
N LYS A 26 9.87 1.38 -3.55
CA LYS A 26 9.10 2.40 -2.83
C LYS A 26 8.83 1.99 -1.39
N LEU A 27 8.35 0.75 -1.17
CA LEU A 27 8.09 0.23 0.17
C LEU A 27 9.39 0.07 0.96
N GLU A 28 10.44 -0.43 0.32
CA GLU A 28 11.76 -0.55 0.94
C GLU A 28 12.28 0.79 1.43
N GLU A 29 12.29 1.83 0.59
CA GLU A 29 12.74 3.17 0.98
C GLU A 29 11.84 3.79 2.06
N ILE A 30 10.51 3.60 1.97
CA ILE A 30 9.57 4.05 3.00
C ILE A 30 9.96 3.41 4.34
N HIS A 31 10.21 2.09 4.36
CA HIS A 31 10.61 1.38 5.58
C HIS A 31 11.95 1.86 6.12
N GLN A 32 12.95 2.09 5.27
CA GLN A 32 14.26 2.64 5.69
C GLN A 32 14.13 4.02 6.32
N ARG A 33 13.29 4.89 5.78
CA ARG A 33 13.11 6.28 6.25
C ARG A 33 12.10 6.41 7.40
N PHE A 34 11.18 5.46 7.51
CA PHE A 34 10.14 5.39 8.52
C PHE A 34 9.75 3.92 8.72
N PRO A 35 10.37 3.22 9.67
CA PRO A 35 10.16 1.79 9.87
C PRO A 35 8.69 1.44 10.14
N VAL A 36 8.04 0.76 9.19
CA VAL A 36 6.62 0.36 9.24
C VAL A 36 6.42 -1.15 9.27
N VAL A 37 7.41 -1.91 8.77
CA VAL A 37 7.29 -3.37 8.67
C VAL A 37 7.40 -3.98 10.07
N PRO A 38 6.49 -4.88 10.45
CA PRO A 38 6.53 -5.54 11.74
C PRO A 38 7.76 -6.45 11.86
N ARG A 39 8.04 -6.92 13.06
CA ARG A 39 9.05 -7.95 13.29
C ARG A 39 8.62 -9.27 12.64
N SER A 40 9.57 -10.19 12.49
CA SER A 40 9.33 -11.58 12.06
C SER A 40 8.08 -12.18 12.72
N GLY A 41 7.26 -12.85 11.94
CA GLY A 41 5.98 -13.42 12.38
C GLY A 41 4.80 -12.45 12.45
N GLY A 42 5.00 -11.15 12.19
CA GLY A 42 3.91 -10.18 12.10
C GLY A 42 2.99 -10.39 10.89
N ILE A 43 1.82 -9.75 10.88
CA ILE A 43 0.83 -9.88 9.80
C ILE A 43 0.63 -8.54 9.09
N ALA A 44 0.71 -8.58 7.76
CA ALA A 44 0.43 -7.45 6.89
C ALA A 44 -0.76 -7.72 5.96
N VAL A 45 -1.55 -6.68 5.71
CA VAL A 45 -2.52 -6.63 4.61
C VAL A 45 -1.97 -5.76 3.49
N ASP A 46 -1.95 -6.29 2.26
CA ASP A 46 -1.49 -5.59 1.05
C ASP A 46 -2.69 -5.34 0.12
N LEU A 47 -3.18 -4.10 0.11
CA LEU A 47 -4.31 -3.65 -0.70
C LEU A 47 -3.81 -3.17 -2.07
N GLY A 48 -4.26 -3.84 -3.14
CA GLY A 48 -3.71 -3.67 -4.47
C GLY A 48 -2.43 -4.49 -4.65
N CYS A 49 -2.47 -5.75 -4.18
CA CYS A 49 -1.27 -6.60 -4.09
C CYS A 49 -0.73 -7.05 -5.44
N PHE A 50 -1.52 -7.08 -6.52
CA PHE A 50 -1.04 -7.49 -7.84
C PHE A 50 -0.02 -6.48 -8.41
N PRO A 51 1.08 -6.92 -8.99
CA PRO A 51 1.54 -8.27 -9.32
C PRO A 51 2.34 -8.99 -8.22
N GLY A 52 2.36 -8.50 -6.96
CA GLY A 52 2.95 -9.21 -5.83
C GLY A 52 4.29 -8.67 -5.33
N SER A 53 4.75 -7.53 -5.81
CA SER A 53 6.09 -7.04 -5.45
C SER A 53 6.22 -6.64 -3.97
N TRP A 54 5.23 -5.97 -3.40
CA TRP A 54 5.23 -5.63 -1.99
C TRP A 54 4.99 -6.85 -1.12
N SER A 55 4.04 -7.69 -1.52
CA SER A 55 3.76 -8.96 -0.84
C SER A 55 4.99 -9.86 -0.79
N LYS A 56 5.71 -10.05 -1.91
CA LYS A 56 6.95 -10.83 -1.96
C LYS A 56 8.00 -10.28 -1.00
N TRP A 57 8.25 -8.98 -1.05
CA TRP A 57 9.23 -8.31 -0.21
C TRP A 57 8.91 -8.44 1.30
N LEU A 58 7.63 -8.44 1.68
CA LEU A 58 7.17 -8.68 3.05
C LEU A 58 7.36 -10.14 3.46
N ILE A 59 6.98 -11.10 2.58
CA ILE A 59 7.14 -12.54 2.83
C ILE A 59 8.63 -12.90 3.03
N GLU A 60 9.53 -12.35 2.23
CA GLU A 60 10.97 -12.54 2.37
C GLU A 60 11.53 -12.03 3.72
N ARG A 61 10.76 -11.23 4.45
CA ARG A 61 11.05 -10.74 5.81
C ARG A 61 10.28 -11.46 6.90
N ASP A 62 9.77 -12.65 6.57
CA ASP A 62 9.00 -13.48 7.50
C ASP A 62 7.75 -12.77 8.04
N VAL A 63 7.10 -11.95 7.21
CA VAL A 63 5.81 -11.34 7.47
C VAL A 63 4.74 -12.15 6.75
N ARG A 64 3.71 -12.57 7.46
CA ARG A 64 2.53 -13.22 6.86
C ARG A 64 1.70 -12.17 6.13
N VAL A 65 1.34 -12.46 4.88
CA VAL A 65 0.64 -11.48 4.02
C VAL A 65 -0.76 -11.96 3.66
N VAL A 66 -1.72 -11.09 3.84
CA VAL A 66 -3.07 -11.18 3.25
C VAL A 66 -3.15 -10.12 2.15
N GLY A 67 -3.18 -10.55 0.89
CA GLY A 67 -3.27 -9.66 -0.25
C GLY A 67 -4.70 -9.56 -0.78
N VAL A 68 -5.12 -8.35 -1.16
CA VAL A 68 -6.41 -8.06 -1.79
C VAL A 68 -6.18 -7.38 -3.12
N ASP A 69 -6.70 -7.96 -4.20
CA ASP A 69 -6.70 -7.35 -5.53
C ASP A 69 -7.77 -8.02 -6.40
N LEU A 70 -8.09 -7.43 -7.54
CA LEU A 70 -8.95 -8.02 -8.58
C LEU A 70 -8.33 -9.27 -9.24
N LYS A 71 -7.02 -9.46 -9.04
CA LYS A 71 -6.25 -10.62 -9.50
C LYS A 71 -5.29 -11.08 -8.41
N ALA A 72 -5.21 -12.38 -8.20
CA ALA A 72 -4.18 -12.94 -7.33
C ALA A 72 -2.80 -12.84 -7.99
N PRO A 73 -1.74 -12.48 -7.24
CA PRO A 73 -0.38 -12.60 -7.73
C PRO A 73 0.03 -14.08 -7.87
N ASP A 74 0.90 -14.36 -8.82
CA ASP A 74 1.55 -15.69 -8.93
C ASP A 74 2.71 -15.76 -7.92
N LEU A 75 2.33 -15.94 -6.65
CA LEU A 75 3.25 -15.89 -5.52
C LEU A 75 2.77 -16.86 -4.42
N SER A 76 3.66 -17.73 -3.96
CA SER A 76 3.42 -18.60 -2.80
C SER A 76 3.68 -17.88 -1.48
N GLY A 77 3.14 -18.40 -0.39
CA GLY A 77 3.42 -17.93 0.97
C GLY A 77 2.51 -16.81 1.48
N GLY A 78 1.52 -16.38 0.69
CA GLY A 78 0.49 -15.43 1.11
C GLY A 78 -0.92 -16.03 1.05
N THR A 79 -1.89 -15.33 1.62
CA THR A 79 -3.33 -15.58 1.47
C THR A 79 -3.91 -14.51 0.55
N TRP A 80 -4.61 -14.91 -0.52
CA TRP A 80 -5.09 -13.98 -1.54
C TRP A 80 -6.61 -13.92 -1.55
N ILE A 81 -7.17 -12.71 -1.39
CA ILE A 81 -8.58 -12.41 -1.54
C ILE A 81 -8.76 -11.73 -2.91
N VAL A 82 -9.39 -12.44 -3.84
CA VAL A 82 -9.69 -11.89 -5.18
C VAL A 82 -11.00 -11.12 -5.10
N ALA A 83 -10.89 -9.83 -4.81
CA ALA A 83 -12.00 -8.91 -4.66
C ALA A 83 -11.56 -7.45 -4.85
N SER A 84 -12.53 -6.56 -5.06
CA SER A 84 -12.27 -5.12 -4.97
C SER A 84 -12.00 -4.73 -3.51
N ALA A 85 -10.98 -3.90 -3.28
CA ALA A 85 -10.73 -3.34 -1.94
C ALA A 85 -11.89 -2.45 -1.44
N LEU A 86 -12.74 -1.96 -2.36
CA LEU A 86 -13.95 -1.21 -2.00
C LEU A 86 -15.04 -2.11 -1.42
N GLU A 87 -15.01 -3.41 -1.73
CA GLU A 87 -16.04 -4.39 -1.34
C GLU A 87 -15.59 -5.28 -0.18
N VAL A 88 -14.28 -5.53 -0.03
CA VAL A 88 -13.75 -6.39 1.05
C VAL A 88 -14.08 -5.80 2.41
N THR A 89 -14.50 -6.67 3.35
CA THR A 89 -14.84 -6.23 4.72
C THR A 89 -13.67 -6.43 5.69
N ALA A 90 -13.73 -5.72 6.83
CA ALA A 90 -12.76 -5.89 7.90
C ALA A 90 -12.79 -7.31 8.50
N GLU A 91 -13.97 -7.93 8.53
CA GLU A 91 -14.17 -9.31 9.00
C GLU A 91 -13.44 -10.30 8.11
N GLN A 92 -13.58 -10.18 6.78
CA GLN A 92 -12.87 -11.02 5.82
C GLN A 92 -11.35 -10.90 5.97
N LEU A 93 -10.84 -9.68 6.21
CA LEU A 93 -9.41 -9.47 6.45
C LEU A 93 -8.94 -10.12 7.75
N ARG A 94 -9.71 -9.99 8.83
CA ARG A 94 -9.36 -10.63 10.12
C ARG A 94 -9.41 -12.15 10.04
N GLU A 95 -10.41 -12.71 9.36
CA GLU A 95 -10.54 -14.15 9.13
C GLU A 95 -9.35 -14.69 8.32
N ALA A 96 -9.04 -14.06 7.20
CA ALA A 96 -7.91 -14.44 6.37
C ALA A 96 -6.56 -14.30 7.09
N ALA A 97 -6.41 -13.29 7.95
CA ALA A 97 -5.21 -13.06 8.73
C ALA A 97 -5.01 -14.10 9.85
N GLY A 98 -6.10 -14.56 10.46
CA GLY A 98 -6.04 -15.53 11.58
C GLY A 98 -5.23 -15.04 12.78
N GLY A 99 -5.09 -13.72 12.96
CA GLY A 99 -4.33 -13.11 14.03
C GLY A 99 -4.30 -11.57 13.97
N PRO A 100 -3.57 -10.92 14.89
CA PRO A 100 -3.48 -9.46 14.95
C PRO A 100 -2.76 -8.91 13.71
N ILE A 101 -3.37 -7.91 13.06
CA ILE A 101 -2.81 -7.25 11.88
C ILE A 101 -1.95 -6.06 12.34
N ASP A 102 -0.67 -6.10 11.99
CA ASP A 102 0.33 -5.14 12.41
C ASP A 102 0.63 -4.08 11.35
N LEU A 103 0.31 -4.38 10.09
CA LEU A 103 0.58 -3.48 8.98
C LEU A 103 -0.54 -3.54 7.94
N VAL A 104 -0.95 -2.38 7.44
CA VAL A 104 -1.74 -2.27 6.22
C VAL A 104 -0.99 -1.40 5.23
N VAL A 105 -0.71 -1.94 4.05
CA VAL A 105 -0.08 -1.21 2.95
C VAL A 105 -1.01 -1.12 1.76
N SER A 106 -0.90 -0.04 0.98
CA SER A 106 -1.70 0.17 -0.23
C SER A 106 -0.90 0.89 -1.31
N ASP A 107 -0.64 0.20 -2.42
CA ASP A 107 -0.14 0.82 -3.67
C ASP A 107 -1.25 0.90 -4.73
N MET A 108 -2.52 0.88 -4.31
CA MET A 108 -3.67 0.94 -5.23
C MET A 108 -3.63 2.18 -6.11
N ALA A 109 -4.00 1.99 -7.37
CA ALA A 109 -4.25 3.05 -8.33
C ALA A 109 -5.53 2.74 -9.11
N PRO A 110 -6.34 3.73 -9.44
CA PRO A 110 -7.48 3.51 -10.31
C PRO A 110 -7.01 3.19 -11.75
N ASN A 111 -7.89 2.57 -12.52
CA ASN A 111 -7.73 2.56 -13.97
C ASN A 111 -7.82 4.02 -14.45
N THR A 112 -6.71 4.55 -14.94
CA THR A 112 -6.65 5.95 -15.37
C THR A 112 -7.45 6.18 -16.63
N THR A 113 -8.26 7.24 -16.62
CA THR A 113 -9.08 7.67 -17.76
C THR A 113 -8.35 8.70 -18.64
N GLY A 114 -7.23 9.25 -18.13
CA GLY A 114 -6.53 10.38 -18.71
C GLY A 114 -7.10 11.75 -18.27
N ASN A 115 -8.25 11.76 -17.62
CA ASN A 115 -8.80 12.96 -16.98
C ASN A 115 -8.24 13.07 -15.55
N ARG A 116 -7.38 14.05 -15.32
CA ARG A 116 -6.68 14.23 -14.03
C ARG A 116 -7.62 14.37 -12.84
N PHE A 117 -8.74 15.07 -13.01
CA PHE A 117 -9.71 15.26 -11.93
C PHE A 117 -10.40 13.94 -11.56
N THR A 118 -10.92 13.23 -12.57
CA THR A 118 -11.57 11.93 -12.35
C THR A 118 -10.60 10.91 -11.74
N ASP A 119 -9.37 10.84 -12.24
CA ASP A 119 -8.36 9.92 -11.76
C ASP A 119 -7.94 10.25 -10.32
N HIS A 120 -7.87 11.56 -9.98
CA HIS A 120 -7.61 12.01 -8.61
C HIS A 120 -8.75 11.60 -7.65
N CYS A 121 -10.01 11.88 -7.99
CA CYS A 121 -11.16 11.52 -7.14
C CYS A 121 -11.20 10.00 -6.86
N ARG A 122 -11.03 9.18 -7.89
CA ARG A 122 -10.99 7.72 -7.75
C ARG A 122 -9.83 7.24 -6.88
N GLN A 123 -8.67 7.88 -7.02
CA GLN A 123 -7.51 7.52 -6.22
C GLN A 123 -7.71 7.88 -4.74
N ILE A 124 -8.30 9.05 -4.45
CA ILE A 124 -8.63 9.46 -3.07
C ILE A 124 -9.67 8.52 -2.45
N GLU A 125 -10.65 8.05 -3.22
CA GLU A 125 -11.61 7.03 -2.78
C GLU A 125 -10.89 5.74 -2.34
N LEU A 126 -9.99 5.21 -3.17
CA LEU A 126 -9.19 4.02 -2.84
C LEU A 126 -8.31 4.24 -1.60
N ALA A 127 -7.66 5.40 -1.50
CA ALA A 127 -6.82 5.72 -0.36
C ALA A 127 -7.65 5.88 0.94
N THR A 128 -8.83 6.49 0.86
CA THR A 128 -9.76 6.62 1.97
C THR A 128 -10.23 5.25 2.43
N ARG A 129 -10.61 4.39 1.50
CA ARG A 129 -10.98 3.01 1.81
C ARG A 129 -9.87 2.24 2.49
N ALA A 130 -8.63 2.39 2.03
CA ALA A 130 -7.48 1.77 2.67
C ALA A 130 -7.31 2.23 4.13
N LEU A 131 -7.51 3.51 4.42
CA LEU A 131 -7.45 4.05 5.78
C LEU A 131 -8.60 3.53 6.66
N GLU A 132 -9.82 3.45 6.12
CA GLU A 132 -10.99 2.87 6.84
C GLU A 132 -10.73 1.43 7.25
N LEU A 133 -10.27 0.59 6.31
CA LEU A 133 -9.90 -0.79 6.59
C LEU A 133 -8.78 -0.86 7.62
N ALA A 134 -7.73 -0.03 7.48
CA ALA A 134 -6.63 0.02 8.42
C ALA A 134 -7.10 0.37 9.85
N ARG A 135 -7.97 1.38 9.99
CA ARG A 135 -8.56 1.75 11.29
C ARG A 135 -9.38 0.63 11.91
N ALA A 136 -10.04 -0.17 11.07
CA ALA A 136 -10.87 -1.26 11.54
C ALA A 136 -10.07 -2.49 11.99
N VAL A 137 -8.91 -2.78 11.34
CA VAL A 137 -8.22 -4.07 11.52
C VAL A 137 -6.88 -3.99 12.25
N LEU A 138 -6.21 -2.82 12.25
CA LEU A 138 -4.89 -2.67 12.85
C LEU A 138 -4.91 -2.79 14.37
N THR A 139 -3.86 -3.39 14.89
CA THR A 139 -3.54 -3.31 16.32
C THR A 139 -3.21 -1.86 16.73
N PRO A 140 -3.31 -1.49 18.03
CA PRO A 140 -2.96 -0.13 18.48
C PRO A 140 -1.52 0.29 18.17
N LYS A 141 -0.60 -0.67 18.00
CA LYS A 141 0.81 -0.42 17.60
C LYS A 141 1.01 -0.55 16.09
N GLY A 142 -0.04 -0.86 15.34
CA GLY A 142 0.02 -1.12 13.92
C GLY A 142 0.45 0.09 13.10
N ALA A 143 0.91 -0.21 11.88
CA ALA A 143 1.39 0.77 10.91
C ALA A 143 0.54 0.77 9.64
N PHE A 144 0.53 1.90 8.97
CA PHE A 144 -0.20 2.13 7.73
C PHE A 144 0.67 2.82 6.70
N VAL A 145 0.58 2.40 5.45
CA VAL A 145 1.21 3.06 4.30
C VAL A 145 0.22 3.11 3.15
N ALA A 146 0.03 4.27 2.55
CA ALA A 146 -0.80 4.39 1.35
C ALA A 146 -0.23 5.36 0.34
N LYS A 147 -0.36 5.01 -0.95
CA LYS A 147 -0.13 5.90 -2.07
C LYS A 147 -1.26 6.92 -2.19
N VAL A 148 -0.89 8.15 -2.50
CA VAL A 148 -1.80 9.28 -2.70
C VAL A 148 -1.39 10.03 -3.97
N PHE A 149 -2.35 10.42 -4.80
CA PHE A 149 -2.09 11.37 -5.89
C PHE A 149 -2.24 12.79 -5.37
N ASP A 150 -1.27 13.63 -5.67
CA ASP A 150 -1.32 15.05 -5.31
C ASP A 150 -2.45 15.74 -6.08
N GLY A 151 -3.22 16.58 -5.38
CA GLY A 151 -4.40 17.25 -5.91
C GLY A 151 -5.22 17.90 -4.82
N GLY A 152 -6.39 18.43 -5.17
CA GLY A 152 -7.22 19.24 -4.28
C GLY A 152 -7.61 18.58 -2.97
N ASP A 153 -7.97 17.29 -2.99
CA ASP A 153 -8.43 16.57 -1.80
C ASP A 153 -7.30 15.92 -1.00
N ALA A 154 -6.08 15.86 -1.57
CA ALA A 154 -4.94 15.25 -0.91
C ALA A 154 -4.61 15.87 0.46
N PRO A 155 -4.66 17.20 0.67
CA PRO A 155 -4.42 17.80 2.00
C PRO A 155 -5.42 17.34 3.06
N ALA A 156 -6.69 17.15 2.69
CA ALA A 156 -7.71 16.67 3.62
C ALA A 156 -7.44 15.22 4.01
N TYR A 157 -7.15 14.36 3.05
CA TYR A 157 -6.77 12.97 3.29
C TYR A 157 -5.50 12.85 4.16
N VAL A 158 -4.47 13.63 3.87
CA VAL A 158 -3.23 13.67 4.67
C VAL A 158 -3.54 13.99 6.13
N ARG A 159 -4.40 14.98 6.40
CA ARG A 159 -4.85 15.30 7.76
C ARG A 159 -5.60 14.15 8.42
N MET A 160 -6.45 13.42 7.69
CA MET A 160 -7.15 12.25 8.22
C MET A 160 -6.16 11.17 8.67
N VAL A 161 -5.12 10.89 7.89
CA VAL A 161 -4.08 9.94 8.29
C VAL A 161 -3.29 10.47 9.48
N GLN A 162 -2.83 11.72 9.44
CA GLN A 162 -2.05 12.34 10.52
C GLN A 162 -2.79 12.33 11.87
N THR A 163 -4.09 12.56 11.87
CA THR A 163 -4.89 12.52 13.10
C THR A 163 -5.14 11.11 13.60
N SER A 164 -5.08 10.11 12.73
CA SER A 164 -5.34 8.70 13.07
C SER A 164 -4.17 8.00 13.77
N PHE A 165 -2.94 8.48 13.56
CA PHE A 165 -1.73 7.83 14.07
C PHE A 165 -0.94 8.74 15.00
N THR A 166 -0.17 8.15 15.92
CA THR A 166 0.70 8.89 16.85
C THR A 166 1.92 9.44 16.15
N GLU A 167 2.44 8.71 15.16
CA GLU A 167 3.55 9.13 14.31
C GLU A 167 3.08 9.15 12.86
N PHE A 168 3.53 10.15 12.12
CA PHE A 168 3.12 10.35 10.72
C PHE A 168 4.29 10.87 9.88
N LYS A 169 4.36 10.43 8.64
CA LYS A 169 5.32 10.94 7.64
C LYS A 169 4.70 10.98 6.25
N ARG A 170 4.95 12.06 5.50
CA ARG A 170 4.73 12.14 4.05
C ARG A 170 6.05 11.88 3.35
N LEU A 171 6.07 11.02 2.34
CA LEU A 171 7.27 10.54 1.68
C LEU A 171 7.07 10.53 0.16
N LYS A 172 8.10 10.89 -0.59
CA LYS A 172 8.16 10.67 -2.03
C LYS A 172 9.43 9.84 -2.30
N PRO A 173 9.30 8.51 -2.47
CA PRO A 173 10.42 7.63 -2.76
C PRO A 173 11.09 7.95 -4.09
N GLU A 174 12.41 7.74 -4.18
CA GLU A 174 13.20 7.95 -5.41
C GLU A 174 12.77 7.06 -6.56
N ALA A 175 12.28 5.84 -6.25
CA ALA A 175 11.71 4.95 -7.25
C ALA A 175 10.38 5.45 -7.85
N THR A 176 9.85 6.59 -7.40
CA THR A 176 8.73 7.29 -8.04
C THR A 176 9.20 7.93 -9.34
N ARG A 177 8.39 7.85 -10.41
CA ARG A 177 8.74 8.53 -11.69
C ARG A 177 8.74 10.04 -11.50
N ASP A 178 9.67 10.74 -12.17
CA ASP A 178 9.80 12.19 -12.06
C ASP A 178 8.51 12.95 -12.42
N ASN A 179 7.78 12.45 -13.41
CA ASN A 179 6.51 13.03 -13.86
C ASN A 179 5.28 12.50 -13.08
N SER A 180 5.47 11.67 -12.05
CA SER A 180 4.38 11.17 -11.23
C SER A 180 3.99 12.19 -10.17
N VAL A 181 2.69 12.40 -10.04
CA VAL A 181 2.07 13.22 -8.98
C VAL A 181 1.86 12.42 -7.68
N GLU A 182 2.36 11.18 -7.62
CA GLU A 182 2.18 10.33 -6.44
C GLU A 182 3.16 10.66 -5.31
N PHE A 183 2.68 10.52 -4.10
CA PHE A 183 3.47 10.45 -2.88
C PHE A 183 2.86 9.38 -1.95
N PHE A 184 3.51 9.12 -0.85
CA PHE A 184 3.04 8.17 0.16
C PHE A 184 2.83 8.86 1.49
N VAL A 185 1.83 8.36 2.23
CA VAL A 185 1.62 8.67 3.64
C VAL A 185 1.94 7.42 4.45
N ALA A 186 2.61 7.60 5.56
CA ALA A 186 2.92 6.53 6.50
C ALA A 186 2.54 6.96 7.91
N GLY A 187 1.89 6.07 8.65
CA GLY A 187 1.50 6.28 10.05
C GLY A 187 1.88 5.09 10.92
N ARG A 188 2.21 5.31 12.18
CA ARG A 188 2.45 4.27 13.19
C ARG A 188 1.72 4.61 14.48
N GLY A 189 1.30 3.55 15.18
CA GLY A 189 0.57 3.69 16.44
C GLY A 189 -0.83 4.24 16.21
N LEU A 190 -1.75 3.36 15.83
CA LEU A 190 -3.15 3.72 15.62
C LEU A 190 -3.73 4.25 16.93
N LYS A 191 -4.27 5.46 16.90
CA LYS A 191 -4.96 6.06 18.05
C LYS A 191 -6.32 5.41 18.27
N ALA A 192 -6.72 5.29 19.51
CA ALA A 192 -8.10 4.91 19.82
C ALA A 192 -9.08 5.87 19.15
N GLN A 193 -10.09 5.35 18.49
CA GLN A 193 -11.16 6.19 17.96
C GLN A 193 -11.97 6.72 19.16
N VAL A 194 -12.01 8.03 19.29
CA VAL A 194 -12.92 8.68 20.23
C VAL A 194 -14.32 8.54 19.63
N SER A 195 -15.16 7.76 20.32
CA SER A 195 -16.56 7.57 19.98
C SER A 195 -17.33 8.86 20.12
#